data_967a8f48be442b929119c6be60631cb0
#
_entry.id   967a8f48be442b929119c6be60631cb0
#
_cell.length_a   1.000
_cell.length_b   1.000
_cell.length_c   1.000
_cell.angle_alpha   90.00
_cell.angle_beta   90.00
_cell.angle_gamma   90.00
#
_symmetry.space_group_name_H-M   'P 1'
#
loop_
_entity.id
_entity.type
_entity.pdbx_description
1 polymer ?
#
loop_
_entity_poly.entity_id
_entity_poly.type
_entity_poly.pdbx_seq_one_letter_code
_entity_poly.pdbx_strand_id
1 'polypeptide(L)'
;MKIQYISDLHLESLNNRMFFEKYPVQPCADYLVLAGDIIPLNQIDQINFFLDHISQAFTKVFWIPGNHEFYGSDYQSYQSCNIPIRENVFLINNQSVLLEDYELICSTLWSNVDLNKRWFLQYHINDFKYIKYQKDYIDAFDYNAFHNDALSFLEHKLQTVNPSKTIVVTHHCPVILSIPEQENFSSVYGSSLEELIVKYQPLYWIYGHTHTVNEMKNIRNTSLLTNQLDIASEINYCNKTIGF
;
A
#
# COMPACT_ATOMS: atom_id res chain seq x y z
N MET A 1 11.16 17.87 7.65
CA MET A 1 10.56 16.51 7.75
C MET A 1 11.18 15.58 6.74
N LYS A 2 11.39 14.30 7.09
CA LYS A 2 11.87 13.27 6.17
C LYS A 2 11.10 11.99 6.41
N ILE A 3 10.63 11.35 5.33
CA ILE A 3 9.85 10.11 5.37
C ILE A 3 10.59 9.04 4.58
N GLN A 4 10.82 7.89 5.19
CA GLN A 4 11.25 6.66 4.54
C GLN A 4 10.00 5.85 4.16
N TYR A 5 10.02 5.18 3.00
CA TYR A 5 8.89 4.36 2.56
C TYR A 5 9.37 3.03 1.99
N ILE A 6 8.57 1.97 2.23
CA ILE A 6 8.82 0.61 1.81
C ILE A 6 7.49 -0.15 1.70
N SER A 7 7.42 -1.18 0.88
CA SER A 7 6.25 -2.04 0.74
C SER A 7 6.64 -3.47 0.34
N ASP A 8 5.66 -4.36 0.31
CA ASP A 8 5.77 -5.71 -0.26
C ASP A 8 6.85 -6.56 0.43
N LEU A 9 6.88 -6.51 1.78
CA LEU A 9 7.85 -7.28 2.58
C LEU A 9 7.49 -8.76 2.66
N HIS A 10 6.20 -9.10 2.54
CA HIS A 10 5.69 -10.48 2.56
C HIS A 10 6.29 -11.33 3.68
N LEU A 11 6.19 -10.83 4.92
CA LEU A 11 6.74 -11.49 6.10
C LEU A 11 5.97 -12.78 6.49
N GLU A 12 4.90 -13.14 5.82
CA GLU A 12 4.30 -14.47 5.86
C GLU A 12 5.26 -15.54 5.31
N SER A 13 6.18 -15.18 4.43
CA SER A 13 7.28 -16.04 3.99
C SER A 13 8.35 -16.16 5.08
N LEU A 14 8.69 -17.41 5.43
CA LEU A 14 9.77 -17.69 6.40
C LEU A 14 11.11 -17.09 5.95
N ASN A 15 11.42 -17.16 4.65
CA ASN A 15 12.67 -16.63 4.12
C ASN A 15 12.76 -15.12 4.33
N ASN A 16 11.65 -14.41 4.13
CA ASN A 16 11.58 -12.97 4.29
C ASN A 16 11.74 -12.59 5.78
N ARG A 17 11.06 -13.32 6.68
CA ARG A 17 11.25 -13.11 8.13
C ARG A 17 12.70 -13.29 8.54
N MET A 18 13.34 -14.40 8.16
CA MET A 18 14.76 -14.66 8.46
C MET A 18 15.68 -13.60 7.88
N PHE A 19 15.35 -13.06 6.69
CA PHE A 19 16.12 -11.98 6.09
C PHE A 19 16.02 -10.71 6.94
N PHE A 20 14.80 -10.29 7.35
CA PHE A 20 14.61 -9.06 8.14
C PHE A 20 15.05 -9.21 9.60
N GLU A 21 15.08 -10.40 10.16
CA GLU A 21 15.74 -10.66 11.45
C GLU A 21 17.25 -10.42 11.36
N LYS A 22 17.86 -10.83 10.27
CA LYS A 22 19.30 -10.68 10.05
C LYS A 22 19.70 -9.29 9.58
N TYR A 23 18.87 -8.68 8.76
CA TYR A 23 19.08 -7.37 8.12
C TYR A 23 17.87 -6.45 8.38
N PRO A 24 17.71 -5.95 9.60
CA PRO A 24 16.56 -5.12 9.94
C PRO A 24 16.57 -3.81 9.16
N VAL A 25 15.38 -3.23 8.98
CA VAL A 25 15.21 -1.93 8.32
C VAL A 25 16.07 -0.88 9.01
N GLN A 26 16.99 -0.27 8.25
CA GLN A 26 17.85 0.78 8.77
C GLN A 26 17.12 2.13 8.69
N PRO A 27 16.97 2.87 9.80
CA PRO A 27 16.32 4.16 9.78
C PRO A 27 17.20 5.20 9.08
N CYS A 28 16.63 5.88 8.09
CA CYS A 28 17.27 7.02 7.41
C CYS A 28 16.33 8.25 7.32
N ALA A 29 15.25 8.22 8.10
CA ALA A 29 14.27 9.29 8.28
C ALA A 29 13.62 9.17 9.67
N ASP A 30 12.88 10.21 10.09
CA ASP A 30 12.14 10.21 11.37
C ASP A 30 10.85 9.38 11.28
N TYR A 31 10.26 9.32 10.09
CA TYR A 31 8.97 8.68 9.83
C TYR A 31 9.11 7.54 8.83
N LEU A 32 8.33 6.46 9.04
CA LEU A 32 8.26 5.33 8.12
C LEU A 32 6.84 5.16 7.58
N VAL A 33 6.72 4.95 6.28
CA VAL A 33 5.51 4.53 5.60
C VAL A 33 5.69 3.11 5.10
N LEU A 34 4.82 2.20 5.54
CA LEU A 34 4.68 0.85 5.02
C LEU A 34 3.49 0.83 4.05
N ALA A 35 3.75 0.78 2.75
CA ALA A 35 2.72 0.89 1.72
C ALA A 35 2.14 -0.48 1.31
N GLY A 36 1.85 -1.33 2.31
CA GLY A 36 1.12 -2.59 2.18
C GLY A 36 1.97 -3.82 1.92
N ASP A 37 1.30 -4.96 2.02
CA ASP A 37 1.84 -6.30 1.85
C ASP A 37 3.03 -6.61 2.77
N ILE A 38 2.82 -6.32 4.05
CA ILE A 38 3.79 -6.61 5.11
C ILE A 38 3.57 -8.03 5.64
N ILE A 39 2.34 -8.35 6.07
CA ILE A 39 1.91 -9.68 6.54
C ILE A 39 0.38 -9.73 6.64
N PRO A 40 -0.27 -10.89 6.43
CA PRO A 40 -1.67 -11.08 6.81
C PRO A 40 -1.93 -10.72 8.28
N LEU A 41 -2.92 -9.84 8.54
CA LEU A 41 -3.15 -9.30 9.89
C LEU A 41 -3.50 -10.39 10.93
N ASN A 42 -4.07 -11.51 10.51
CA ASN A 42 -4.30 -12.67 11.38
C ASN A 42 -3.01 -13.43 11.78
N GLN A 43 -1.85 -13.05 11.21
CA GLN A 43 -0.54 -13.61 11.50
C GLN A 43 0.42 -12.57 12.12
N ILE A 44 -0.08 -11.41 12.52
CA ILE A 44 0.72 -10.26 12.98
C ILE A 44 1.68 -10.61 14.13
N ASP A 45 1.29 -11.55 15.00
CA ASP A 45 2.11 -12.00 16.13
C ASP A 45 3.44 -12.64 15.69
N GLN A 46 3.54 -13.12 14.45
CA GLN A 46 4.76 -13.73 13.91
C GLN A 46 5.87 -12.71 13.61
N ILE A 47 5.53 -11.41 13.60
CA ILE A 47 6.47 -10.32 13.26
C ILE A 47 6.69 -9.34 14.42
N ASN A 48 6.50 -9.76 15.66
CA ASN A 48 6.73 -8.89 16.81
C ASN A 48 8.15 -8.30 16.81
N PHE A 49 9.18 -9.10 16.43
CA PHE A 49 10.55 -8.62 16.27
C PHE A 49 10.67 -7.40 15.33
N PHE A 50 9.96 -7.45 14.19
CA PHE A 50 9.95 -6.37 13.20
C PHE A 50 9.19 -5.15 13.72
N LEU A 51 8.01 -5.36 14.30
CA LEU A 51 7.19 -4.28 14.88
C LEU A 51 7.90 -3.56 16.01
N ASP A 52 8.56 -4.29 16.89
CA ASP A 52 9.33 -3.71 18.00
C ASP A 52 10.55 -2.95 17.49
N HIS A 53 11.24 -3.48 16.46
CA HIS A 53 12.35 -2.80 15.83
C HIS A 53 11.93 -1.46 15.20
N ILE A 54 10.90 -1.45 14.34
CA ILE A 54 10.46 -0.21 13.68
C ILE A 54 9.86 0.80 14.66
N SER A 55 9.19 0.31 15.72
CA SER A 55 8.68 1.17 16.81
C SER A 55 9.80 1.88 17.55
N GLN A 56 10.94 1.22 17.77
CA GLN A 56 12.10 1.82 18.43
C GLN A 56 12.91 2.73 17.49
N ALA A 57 12.92 2.42 16.19
CA ALA A 57 13.77 3.08 15.21
C ALA A 57 13.17 4.37 14.63
N PHE A 58 11.84 4.53 14.65
CA PHE A 58 11.13 5.65 14.03
C PHE A 58 10.26 6.40 15.03
N THR A 59 10.10 7.70 14.83
CA THR A 59 9.20 8.55 15.63
C THR A 59 7.74 8.15 15.45
N LYS A 60 7.31 7.90 14.21
CA LYS A 60 6.00 7.31 13.87
C LYS A 60 6.12 6.43 12.64
N VAL A 61 5.28 5.40 12.61
CA VAL A 61 5.12 4.47 11.49
C VAL A 61 3.66 4.45 11.05
N PHE A 62 3.43 4.63 9.76
CA PHE A 62 2.11 4.54 9.14
C PHE A 62 2.08 3.32 8.24
N TRP A 63 1.29 2.33 8.62
CA TRP A 63 1.12 1.09 7.87
C TRP A 63 -0.22 1.12 7.14
N ILE A 64 -0.16 1.19 5.82
CA ILE A 64 -1.32 1.12 4.94
C ILE A 64 -1.49 -0.35 4.55
N PRO A 65 -2.66 -0.99 4.73
CA PRO A 65 -2.83 -2.38 4.35
C PRO A 65 -2.79 -2.54 2.82
N GLY A 66 -2.11 -3.58 2.35
CA GLY A 66 -2.24 -4.12 1.01
C GLY A 66 -3.32 -5.22 0.96
N ASN A 67 -3.40 -5.97 -0.13
CA ASN A 67 -4.35 -7.07 -0.24
C ASN A 67 -3.97 -8.24 0.67
N HIS A 68 -2.67 -8.51 0.90
CA HIS A 68 -2.22 -9.60 1.77
C HIS A 68 -2.60 -9.38 3.23
N GLU A 69 -2.72 -8.15 3.72
CA GLU A 69 -3.19 -7.87 5.07
C GLU A 69 -4.59 -8.44 5.34
N PHE A 70 -5.42 -8.56 4.30
CA PHE A 70 -6.78 -9.10 4.43
C PHE A 70 -6.86 -10.62 4.29
N TYR A 71 -5.77 -11.33 3.93
CA TYR A 71 -5.79 -12.78 3.76
C TYR A 71 -6.17 -13.51 5.05
N GLY A 72 -7.17 -14.39 4.95
CA GLY A 72 -7.73 -15.11 6.10
C GLY A 72 -8.59 -14.25 7.04
N SER A 73 -8.89 -13.00 6.66
CA SER A 73 -9.70 -12.05 7.43
C SER A 73 -10.94 -11.63 6.63
N ASP A 74 -11.88 -10.97 7.32
CA ASP A 74 -13.01 -10.30 6.67
C ASP A 74 -12.64 -8.86 6.34
N TYR A 75 -12.87 -8.44 5.10
CA TYR A 75 -12.59 -7.10 4.60
C TYR A 75 -13.19 -6.00 5.49
N GLN A 76 -14.42 -6.20 6.00
CA GLN A 76 -15.11 -5.21 6.82
C GLN A 76 -14.34 -4.82 8.08
N SER A 77 -13.47 -5.71 8.58
CA SER A 77 -12.72 -5.47 9.81
C SER A 77 -11.72 -4.32 9.66
N TYR A 78 -11.22 -4.05 8.44
CA TYR A 78 -10.15 -3.09 8.19
C TYR A 78 -10.44 -2.16 6.98
N GLN A 79 -11.67 -2.15 6.46
CA GLN A 79 -12.05 -1.34 5.30
C GLN A 79 -11.84 0.17 5.50
N SER A 80 -12.01 0.64 6.75
CA SER A 80 -11.69 2.00 7.17
C SER A 80 -11.25 1.97 8.61
N CYS A 81 -9.98 2.23 8.88
CA CYS A 81 -9.41 2.10 10.22
C CYS A 81 -8.24 3.04 10.47
N ASN A 82 -8.04 3.33 11.76
CA ASN A 82 -6.82 3.92 12.31
C ASN A 82 -6.56 3.20 13.65
N ILE A 83 -5.80 2.11 13.60
CA ILE A 83 -5.62 1.18 14.72
C ILE A 83 -4.17 1.25 15.21
N PRO A 84 -3.91 1.54 16.49
CA PRO A 84 -2.57 1.46 17.05
C PRO A 84 -2.14 -0.01 17.18
N ILE A 85 -1.08 -0.38 16.47
CA ILE A 85 -0.41 -1.69 16.55
C ILE A 85 0.68 -1.67 17.63
N ARG A 86 1.36 -0.53 17.79
CA ARG A 86 2.27 -0.14 18.88
C ARG A 86 1.95 1.30 19.25
N GLU A 87 2.61 1.84 20.26
CA GLU A 87 2.40 3.23 20.71
C GLU A 87 2.55 4.25 19.55
N ASN A 88 3.47 4.00 18.62
CA ASN A 88 3.80 4.87 17.50
C ASN A 88 3.68 4.20 16.12
N VAL A 89 3.11 2.98 16.03
CA VAL A 89 2.84 2.24 14.79
C VAL A 89 1.35 2.14 14.58
N PHE A 90 0.82 2.69 13.49
CA PHE A 90 -0.60 2.79 13.20
C PHE A 90 -0.95 2.09 11.89
N LEU A 91 -1.91 1.17 11.92
CA LEU A 91 -2.55 0.63 10.71
C LEU A 91 -3.65 1.59 10.27
N ILE A 92 -3.54 2.12 9.05
CA ILE A 92 -4.41 3.19 8.56
C ILE A 92 -4.94 2.86 7.17
N ASN A 93 -6.26 2.82 7.03
CA ASN A 93 -6.92 2.60 5.74
C ASN A 93 -8.14 3.50 5.58
N ASN A 94 -8.31 4.10 4.40
CA ASN A 94 -9.36 5.07 4.07
C ASN A 94 -9.50 6.16 5.14
N GLN A 95 -8.36 6.68 5.57
CA GLN A 95 -8.23 7.76 6.56
C GLN A 95 -7.13 8.72 6.14
N SER A 96 -7.18 9.94 6.66
CA SER A 96 -6.07 10.88 6.54
C SER A 96 -5.55 11.30 7.90
N VAL A 97 -4.26 11.59 7.97
CA VAL A 97 -3.59 12.06 9.17
C VAL A 97 -2.72 13.27 8.86
N LEU A 98 -2.71 14.23 9.78
CA LEU A 98 -1.79 15.36 9.70
C LEU A 98 -0.44 14.92 10.27
N LEU A 99 0.62 15.05 9.45
CA LEU A 99 1.99 14.80 9.83
C LEU A 99 2.78 16.12 9.68
N GLU A 100 3.07 16.76 10.80
CA GLU A 100 3.54 18.13 10.82
C GLU A 100 2.60 19.05 10.00
N ASP A 101 3.07 19.65 8.91
CA ASP A 101 2.29 20.50 8.01
C ASP A 101 1.74 19.77 6.76
N TYR A 102 1.92 18.45 6.68
CA TYR A 102 1.56 17.64 5.52
C TYR A 102 0.37 16.73 5.82
N GLU A 103 -0.56 16.63 4.88
CA GLU A 103 -1.65 15.67 4.94
C GLU A 103 -1.23 14.36 4.29
N LEU A 104 -1.18 13.27 5.10
CA LEU A 104 -1.09 11.89 4.60
C LEU A 104 -2.50 11.36 4.34
N ILE A 105 -2.81 10.99 3.10
CA ILE A 105 -4.08 10.35 2.73
C ILE A 105 -3.77 8.89 2.40
N CYS A 106 -4.30 7.97 3.22
CA CYS A 106 -3.92 6.56 3.24
C CYS A 106 -5.09 5.66 2.81
N SER A 107 -4.86 4.76 1.86
CA SER A 107 -5.87 3.81 1.37
C SER A 107 -5.22 2.57 0.77
N THR A 108 -5.83 1.40 0.91
CA THR A 108 -5.47 0.23 0.08
C THR A 108 -5.66 0.55 -1.42
N LEU A 109 -6.62 1.38 -1.77
CA LEU A 109 -7.11 1.78 -3.08
C LEU A 109 -7.83 0.65 -3.81
N TRP A 110 -7.28 -0.59 -3.76
CA TRP A 110 -7.70 -1.69 -4.63
C TRP A 110 -7.56 -1.33 -6.10
N SER A 111 -7.92 -2.24 -7.01
CA SER A 111 -7.91 -1.98 -8.45
C SER A 111 -9.31 -2.15 -9.03
N ASN A 112 -9.57 -1.49 -10.16
CA ASN A 112 -10.80 -1.71 -10.91
C ASN A 112 -10.58 -2.84 -11.92
N VAL A 113 -10.89 -4.08 -11.50
CA VAL A 113 -10.65 -5.26 -12.32
C VAL A 113 -11.60 -5.36 -13.52
N ASP A 114 -11.07 -5.82 -14.65
CA ASP A 114 -11.86 -6.01 -15.88
C ASP A 114 -12.89 -7.14 -15.70
N LEU A 115 -14.16 -6.80 -15.57
CA LEU A 115 -15.25 -7.74 -15.39
C LEU A 115 -15.44 -8.70 -16.59
N ASN A 116 -14.94 -8.36 -17.78
CA ASN A 116 -14.95 -9.30 -18.92
C ASN A 116 -13.97 -10.47 -18.68
N LYS A 117 -12.95 -10.25 -17.88
CA LYS A 117 -11.95 -11.25 -17.46
C LYS A 117 -12.26 -11.86 -16.08
N ARG A 118 -13.41 -11.54 -15.43
CA ARG A 118 -13.67 -11.90 -14.04
C ARG A 118 -13.45 -13.38 -13.70
N TRP A 119 -13.92 -14.31 -14.54
CA TRP A 119 -13.76 -15.74 -14.30
C TRP A 119 -12.30 -16.19 -14.35
N PHE A 120 -11.53 -15.61 -15.26
CA PHE A 120 -10.10 -15.84 -15.35
C PHE A 120 -9.39 -15.28 -14.12
N LEU A 121 -9.68 -14.04 -13.74
CA LEU A 121 -9.06 -13.38 -12.59
C LEU A 121 -9.40 -14.08 -11.28
N GLN A 122 -10.68 -14.41 -11.04
CA GLN A 122 -11.09 -15.12 -9.83
C GLN A 122 -10.45 -16.51 -9.70
N TYR A 123 -10.14 -17.18 -10.79
CA TYR A 123 -9.44 -18.45 -10.76
C TYR A 123 -7.95 -18.30 -10.43
N HIS A 124 -7.27 -17.28 -10.94
CA HIS A 124 -5.82 -17.14 -10.85
C HIS A 124 -5.36 -16.30 -9.67
N ILE A 125 -6.12 -15.28 -9.26
CA ILE A 125 -5.74 -14.34 -8.21
C ILE A 125 -6.09 -14.90 -6.83
N ASN A 126 -5.14 -14.79 -5.91
CA ASN A 126 -5.28 -15.34 -4.57
C ASN A 126 -6.25 -14.54 -3.69
N ASP A 127 -6.44 -13.25 -3.95
CA ASP A 127 -7.36 -12.40 -3.22
C ASP A 127 -8.77 -13.01 -3.15
N PHE A 128 -9.24 -13.54 -4.29
CA PHE A 128 -10.55 -14.20 -4.40
C PHE A 128 -10.65 -15.55 -3.67
N LYS A 129 -9.52 -16.09 -3.18
CA LYS A 129 -9.45 -17.36 -2.45
C LYS A 129 -9.22 -17.17 -0.95
N TYR A 130 -8.70 -16.01 -0.55
CA TYR A 130 -8.23 -15.80 0.83
C TYR A 130 -8.90 -14.63 1.55
N ILE A 131 -9.55 -13.72 0.85
CA ILE A 131 -10.25 -12.58 1.46
C ILE A 131 -11.74 -12.90 1.58
N LYS A 132 -12.31 -12.62 2.75
CA LYS A 132 -13.75 -12.80 3.01
C LYS A 132 -14.47 -11.46 3.06
N TYR A 133 -15.73 -11.48 2.69
CA TYR A 133 -16.66 -10.38 2.85
C TYR A 133 -18.07 -10.94 3.08
N GLN A 134 -18.74 -10.48 4.16
CA GLN A 134 -20.11 -10.93 4.49
C GLN A 134 -20.30 -12.45 4.52
N LYS A 135 -19.32 -13.21 5.02
CA LYS A 135 -19.29 -14.67 5.19
C LYS A 135 -18.82 -15.49 3.99
N ASP A 136 -18.74 -14.92 2.79
CA ASP A 136 -18.22 -15.60 1.60
C ASP A 136 -16.84 -15.07 1.21
N TYR A 137 -16.17 -15.72 0.27
CA TYR A 137 -15.01 -15.15 -0.38
C TYR A 137 -15.45 -14.05 -1.34
N ILE A 138 -14.62 -13.00 -1.45
CA ILE A 138 -14.89 -11.89 -2.36
C ILE A 138 -14.95 -12.36 -3.82
N ASP A 139 -15.73 -11.64 -4.61
CA ASP A 139 -15.74 -11.78 -6.06
C ASP A 139 -15.23 -10.50 -6.77
N ALA A 140 -15.24 -10.50 -8.11
CA ALA A 140 -14.77 -9.35 -8.89
C ALA A 140 -15.68 -8.11 -8.73
N PHE A 141 -16.93 -8.27 -8.37
CA PHE A 141 -17.83 -7.15 -8.10
C PHE A 141 -17.54 -6.52 -6.74
N ASP A 142 -17.28 -7.34 -5.72
CA ASP A 142 -16.85 -6.87 -4.40
C ASP A 142 -15.54 -6.10 -4.53
N TYR A 143 -14.57 -6.64 -5.28
CA TYR A 143 -13.26 -6.03 -5.51
C TYR A 143 -13.41 -4.62 -6.11
N ASN A 144 -14.25 -4.48 -7.14
CA ASN A 144 -14.55 -3.19 -7.76
C ASN A 144 -15.35 -2.26 -6.84
N ALA A 145 -16.22 -2.78 -5.98
CA ALA A 145 -16.90 -1.98 -4.97
C ALA A 145 -15.91 -1.40 -3.96
N PHE A 146 -14.95 -2.19 -3.48
CA PHE A 146 -13.88 -1.72 -2.58
C PHE A 146 -13.03 -0.62 -3.23
N HIS A 147 -12.70 -0.78 -4.52
CA HIS A 147 -12.03 0.27 -5.28
C HIS A 147 -12.84 1.56 -5.34
N ASN A 148 -14.13 1.47 -5.66
CA ASN A 148 -15.00 2.65 -5.77
C ASN A 148 -15.15 3.39 -4.45
N ASP A 149 -15.25 2.67 -3.33
CA ASP A 149 -15.30 3.26 -1.98
C ASP A 149 -13.99 3.98 -1.66
N ALA A 150 -12.85 3.35 -1.92
CA ALA A 150 -11.53 3.94 -1.72
C ALA A 150 -11.33 5.19 -2.61
N LEU A 151 -11.72 5.11 -3.89
CA LEU A 151 -11.65 6.23 -4.83
C LEU A 151 -12.51 7.41 -4.38
N SER A 152 -13.74 7.14 -3.92
CA SER A 152 -14.64 8.17 -3.39
C SER A 152 -14.05 8.86 -2.16
N PHE A 153 -13.42 8.10 -1.26
CA PHE A 153 -12.69 8.65 -0.12
C PHE A 153 -11.52 9.54 -0.57
N LEU A 154 -10.67 9.05 -1.47
CA LEU A 154 -9.52 9.81 -1.99
C LEU A 154 -9.97 11.11 -2.67
N GLU A 155 -10.98 11.04 -3.55
CA GLU A 155 -11.46 12.21 -4.26
C GLU A 155 -12.05 13.26 -3.31
N HIS A 156 -12.84 12.82 -2.32
CA HIS A 156 -13.38 13.72 -1.30
C HIS A 156 -12.27 14.44 -0.52
N LYS A 157 -11.22 13.72 -0.13
CA LYS A 157 -10.10 14.30 0.62
C LYS A 157 -9.27 15.25 -0.25
N LEU A 158 -8.92 14.84 -1.47
CA LEU A 158 -8.12 15.64 -2.39
C LEU A 158 -8.78 16.98 -2.77
N GLN A 159 -10.11 17.09 -2.67
CA GLN A 159 -10.84 18.36 -2.87
C GLN A 159 -10.60 19.39 -1.78
N THR A 160 -10.20 18.97 -0.59
CA THR A 160 -10.19 19.82 0.62
C THR A 160 -8.79 20.17 1.12
N VAL A 161 -7.74 19.56 0.55
CA VAL A 161 -6.37 19.70 1.02
C VAL A 161 -5.52 20.59 0.13
N ASN A 162 -4.38 21.08 0.65
CA ASN A 162 -3.40 21.79 -0.16
C ASN A 162 -2.54 20.79 -0.95
N PRO A 163 -2.58 20.76 -2.30
CA PRO A 163 -1.84 19.79 -3.10
C PRO A 163 -0.34 19.77 -2.80
N SER A 164 0.29 20.93 -2.62
CA SER A 164 1.74 21.03 -2.35
C SER A 164 2.16 20.54 -0.96
N LYS A 165 1.20 20.23 -0.10
CA LYS A 165 1.40 19.67 1.25
C LYS A 165 0.66 18.34 1.42
N THR A 166 0.37 17.64 0.32
CA THR A 166 -0.37 16.37 0.33
C THR A 166 0.49 15.23 -0.18
N ILE A 167 0.50 14.16 0.59
CA ILE A 167 1.13 12.88 0.25
C ILE A 167 0.01 11.83 0.23
N VAL A 168 -0.23 11.22 -0.91
CA VAL A 168 -1.13 10.07 -1.02
C VAL A 168 -0.30 8.81 -0.87
N VAL A 169 -0.79 7.88 -0.06
CA VAL A 169 -0.17 6.55 0.10
C VAL A 169 -1.23 5.50 -0.19
N THR A 170 -1.00 4.71 -1.22
CA THR A 170 -1.87 3.59 -1.55
C THR A 170 -1.04 2.31 -1.62
N HIS A 171 -1.70 1.14 -1.51
CA HIS A 171 -1.01 -0.09 -1.83
C HIS A 171 -1.08 -0.35 -3.33
N HIS A 172 -2.27 -0.40 -3.92
CA HIS A 172 -2.40 -0.59 -5.37
C HIS A 172 -1.89 0.62 -6.14
N CYS A 173 -1.33 0.35 -7.33
CA CYS A 173 -0.78 1.39 -8.20
C CYS A 173 -1.89 2.30 -8.74
N PRO A 174 -1.73 3.64 -8.71
CA PRO A 174 -2.74 4.56 -9.25
C PRO A 174 -2.76 4.63 -10.78
N VAL A 175 -1.83 3.94 -11.45
CA VAL A 175 -1.75 3.90 -12.91
C VAL A 175 -1.65 2.46 -13.41
N ILE A 176 -2.15 2.19 -14.59
CA ILE A 176 -1.96 0.88 -15.22
C ILE A 176 -0.55 0.83 -15.81
N LEU A 177 0.22 -0.16 -15.35
CA LEU A 177 1.53 -0.44 -15.90
C LEU A 177 1.40 -1.41 -17.08
N SER A 178 2.05 -1.08 -18.19
CA SER A 178 2.12 -1.97 -19.35
C SER A 178 3.26 -2.98 -19.16
N ILE A 179 2.91 -4.14 -18.63
CA ILE A 179 3.86 -5.25 -18.44
C ILE A 179 3.42 -6.37 -19.40
N PRO A 180 4.14 -6.63 -20.52
CA PRO A 180 3.71 -7.56 -21.54
C PRO A 180 3.39 -8.96 -21.02
N GLU A 181 4.20 -9.48 -20.07
CA GLU A 181 4.00 -10.82 -19.49
C GLU A 181 2.78 -10.88 -18.56
N GLN A 182 2.24 -9.73 -18.17
CA GLN A 182 1.13 -9.61 -17.21
C GLN A 182 -0.10 -8.92 -17.81
N GLU A 183 -0.22 -8.81 -19.12
CA GLU A 183 -1.33 -8.10 -19.80
C GLU A 183 -2.72 -8.54 -19.32
N ASN A 184 -2.90 -9.86 -19.08
CA ASN A 184 -4.15 -10.40 -18.57
C ASN A 184 -4.48 -9.99 -17.13
N PHE A 185 -3.48 -9.55 -16.36
CA PHE A 185 -3.60 -9.16 -14.96
C PHE A 185 -3.44 -7.65 -14.75
N SER A 186 -3.23 -6.87 -15.81
CA SER A 186 -2.95 -5.42 -15.70
C SER A 186 -3.98 -4.66 -14.85
N SER A 187 -5.27 -5.03 -14.95
CA SER A 187 -6.35 -4.43 -14.16
C SER A 187 -6.36 -4.85 -12.68
N VAL A 188 -5.55 -5.82 -12.28
CA VAL A 188 -5.39 -6.19 -10.85
C VAL A 188 -4.31 -5.35 -10.21
N TYR A 189 -3.23 -5.06 -10.94
CA TYR A 189 -2.06 -4.36 -10.39
C TYR A 189 -2.26 -2.85 -10.23
N GLY A 190 -3.15 -2.24 -11.01
CA GLY A 190 -3.35 -0.80 -10.95
C GLY A 190 -4.64 -0.31 -11.59
N SER A 191 -4.91 0.96 -11.43
CA SER A 191 -6.10 1.65 -11.94
C SER A 191 -5.71 2.89 -12.75
N SER A 192 -6.54 3.28 -13.71
CA SER A 192 -6.32 4.47 -14.56
C SER A 192 -6.74 5.74 -13.83
N LEU A 193 -5.92 6.24 -12.90
CA LEU A 193 -6.22 7.45 -12.13
C LEU A 193 -5.39 8.67 -12.59
N GLU A 194 -4.82 8.63 -13.79
CA GLU A 194 -4.02 9.74 -14.33
C GLU A 194 -4.80 11.06 -14.36
N GLU A 195 -6.08 11.02 -14.72
CA GLU A 195 -6.94 12.23 -14.75
C GLU A 195 -7.17 12.79 -13.33
N LEU A 196 -7.36 11.92 -12.33
CA LEU A 196 -7.47 12.33 -10.94
C LEU A 196 -6.18 13.00 -10.47
N ILE A 197 -5.04 12.41 -10.78
CA ILE A 197 -3.72 12.95 -10.42
C ILE A 197 -3.50 14.30 -11.10
N VAL A 198 -3.83 14.43 -12.39
CA VAL A 198 -3.74 15.70 -13.13
C VAL A 198 -4.65 16.78 -12.53
N LYS A 199 -5.85 16.39 -12.07
CA LYS A 199 -6.83 17.30 -11.48
C LYS A 199 -6.39 17.88 -10.13
N TYR A 200 -5.88 17.04 -9.25
CA TYR A 200 -5.59 17.40 -7.85
C TYR A 200 -4.12 17.63 -7.56
N GLN A 201 -3.20 17.03 -8.30
CA GLN A 201 -1.76 17.19 -8.23
C GLN A 201 -1.18 17.13 -6.81
N PRO A 202 -1.43 16.05 -6.01
CA PRO A 202 -0.74 15.90 -4.73
C PRO A 202 0.77 15.88 -4.95
N LEU A 203 1.56 16.33 -3.97
CA LEU A 203 3.01 16.44 -4.09
C LEU A 203 3.67 15.09 -4.39
N TYR A 204 3.27 14.06 -3.62
CA TYR A 204 3.75 12.68 -3.79
C TYR A 204 2.59 11.69 -3.78
N TRP A 205 2.78 10.59 -4.53
CA TRP A 205 1.93 9.41 -4.46
C TRP A 205 2.82 8.19 -4.30
N ILE A 206 2.81 7.58 -3.09
CA ILE A 206 3.57 6.38 -2.75
C ILE A 206 2.69 5.15 -2.96
N TYR A 207 3.23 4.09 -3.59
CA TYR A 207 2.48 2.86 -3.84
C TYR A 207 3.36 1.61 -3.78
N GLY A 208 2.74 0.41 -3.73
CA GLY A 208 3.35 -0.92 -3.76
C GLY A 208 2.76 -1.83 -4.84
N HIS A 209 2.57 -3.11 -4.53
CA HIS A 209 1.77 -4.13 -5.21
C HIS A 209 2.31 -4.66 -6.55
N THR A 210 3.00 -3.87 -7.33
CA THR A 210 3.28 -4.22 -8.74
C THR A 210 4.46 -5.15 -8.94
N HIS A 211 5.30 -5.35 -7.93
CA HIS A 211 6.54 -6.16 -7.95
C HIS A 211 7.43 -5.88 -9.18
N THR A 212 7.42 -4.63 -9.65
CA THR A 212 8.19 -4.21 -10.83
C THR A 212 9.32 -3.28 -10.46
N VAL A 213 10.30 -3.14 -11.37
CA VAL A 213 11.43 -2.23 -11.20
C VAL A 213 10.95 -0.81 -10.97
N ASN A 214 11.45 -0.22 -9.94
CA ASN A 214 10.98 1.01 -9.33
C ASN A 214 11.54 2.26 -10.04
N GLU A 215 10.98 2.63 -11.17
CA GLU A 215 11.28 3.91 -11.79
C GLU A 215 10.36 5.01 -11.26
N MET A 216 10.95 6.12 -10.85
CA MET A 216 10.19 7.31 -10.48
C MET A 216 9.49 7.85 -11.74
N LYS A 217 8.15 7.96 -11.67
CA LYS A 217 7.34 8.53 -12.74
C LYS A 217 6.69 9.81 -12.25
N ASN A 218 6.70 10.85 -13.05
CA ASN A 218 5.99 12.09 -12.75
C ASN A 218 4.75 12.23 -13.64
N ILE A 219 3.64 12.63 -13.02
CA ILE A 219 2.43 13.07 -13.72
C ILE A 219 2.17 14.52 -13.30
N ARG A 220 2.49 15.46 -14.20
CA ARG A 220 2.51 16.89 -13.89
C ARG A 220 3.45 17.16 -12.70
N ASN A 221 2.90 17.75 -11.62
CA ASN A 221 3.65 18.08 -10.41
C ASN A 221 3.68 16.96 -9.36
N THR A 222 3.02 15.83 -9.63
CA THR A 222 2.98 14.69 -8.73
C THR A 222 4.08 13.70 -9.06
N SER A 223 4.93 13.37 -8.07
CA SER A 223 5.90 12.28 -8.20
C SER A 223 5.28 10.97 -7.71
N LEU A 224 5.22 9.97 -8.57
CA LEU A 224 4.82 8.59 -8.23
C LEU A 224 6.05 7.84 -7.74
N LEU A 225 5.96 7.29 -6.54
CA LEU A 225 7.09 6.70 -5.81
C LEU A 225 6.76 5.29 -5.35
N THR A 226 7.70 4.38 -5.50
CA THR A 226 7.58 3.02 -4.98
C THR A 226 8.92 2.49 -4.48
N ASN A 227 8.88 1.59 -3.49
CA ASN A 227 10.04 0.92 -2.92
C ASN A 227 9.64 -0.48 -2.46
N GLN A 228 9.33 -1.32 -3.43
CA GLN A 228 8.89 -2.70 -3.23
C GLN A 228 10.10 -3.59 -3.00
N LEU A 229 9.97 -4.52 -2.07
CA LEU A 229 11.04 -5.47 -1.79
C LEU A 229 10.98 -6.63 -2.77
N ASP A 230 12.03 -6.79 -3.57
CA ASP A 230 12.36 -8.09 -4.18
C ASP A 230 13.57 -8.68 -3.42
N ILE A 231 13.30 -9.67 -2.56
CA ILE A 231 14.32 -10.26 -1.65
C ILE A 231 15.51 -10.86 -2.39
N ALA A 232 15.35 -11.17 -3.66
CA ALA A 232 16.40 -11.78 -4.43
C ALA A 232 17.57 -10.83 -4.77
N SER A 233 17.44 -9.52 -4.63
CA SER A 233 18.39 -8.64 -5.27
C SER A 233 19.11 -7.57 -4.45
N GLU A 234 18.57 -6.98 -3.34
CA GLU A 234 19.29 -5.80 -2.82
C GLU A 234 19.18 -5.50 -1.32
N ILE A 235 20.34 -5.46 -0.67
CA ILE A 235 20.56 -4.91 0.69
C ILE A 235 20.30 -3.39 0.78
N ASN A 236 20.11 -2.68 -0.33
CA ASN A 236 19.98 -1.21 -0.40
C ASN A 236 18.55 -0.67 -0.50
N TYR A 237 17.52 -1.51 -0.46
CA TYR A 237 16.12 -1.12 -0.62
C TYR A 237 15.59 -0.16 0.46
N CYS A 238 16.21 -0.14 1.64
CA CYS A 238 15.75 0.64 2.79
C CYS A 238 15.97 2.16 2.67
N ASN A 239 16.75 2.62 1.70
CA ASN A 239 17.26 3.99 1.68
C ASN A 239 16.41 5.00 0.89
N LYS A 240 15.24 4.59 0.35
CA LYS A 240 14.38 5.54 -0.37
C LYS A 240 13.63 6.44 0.61
N THR A 241 13.83 7.74 0.45
CA THR A 241 13.22 8.76 1.30
C THR A 241 12.72 9.93 0.47
N ILE A 242 11.72 10.63 1.02
CA ILE A 242 11.32 11.96 0.58
C ILE A 242 11.66 12.96 1.70
N GLY A 243 12.09 14.15 1.31
CA GLY A 243 12.41 15.25 2.23
C GLY A 243 11.68 16.53 1.85
N PHE A 244 11.48 17.44 2.83
CA PHE A 244 10.71 18.67 2.71
C PHE A 244 11.43 19.83 3.37
#